data_54c9f7d63a523a5f8ee168011e16fd9b
#
_entry.id   54c9f7d63a523a5f8ee168011e16fd9b
#
_cell.length_a   1.000
_cell.length_b   1.000
_cell.length_c   1.000
_cell.angle_alpha   90.00
_cell.angle_beta   90.00
_cell.angle_gamma   90.00
#
_symmetry.space_group_name_H-M   'P 1'
#
loop_
_entity.id
_entity.type
_entity.pdbx_description
1 polymer ?
#
loop_
_entity_poly.entity_id
_entity_poly.type
_entity_poly.pdbx_seq_one_letter_code
_entity_poly.pdbx_strand_id
1 'polypeptide(L)'
;RTGTLPKTSATNMAEHLEFLKKQSENAEEVLFFTISSNMSANYHAASMAAEELENVYVVDSQNLSTGVGLLIIAAAEMAEQGMGAAEIKEKIDEMKSKVNVAFVIDSLEYLYKGGRCSALAALGANLLKLKPCIEVKNGSMGVSKKYRGNFANILKTFSKERLADKDNIITDHVFVTHAGCDDEIVNSVVEIVKQEINPKELHVTRAGATISVHCGRNTLGILFKQKTD
;
A
#
# COMPACT_ATOMS: atom_id res chain seq x y z
N ARG A 1 -25.15 4.77 -1.88
CA ARG A 1 -26.61 4.70 -1.84
C ARG A 1 -27.20 5.71 -0.86
N THR A 2 -26.49 6.01 0.25
CA THR A 2 -26.92 7.02 1.24
C THR A 2 -26.27 8.38 1.03
N GLY A 3 -25.32 8.54 0.11
CA GLY A 3 -24.53 9.76 -0.08
C GLY A 3 -23.51 10.05 1.03
N THR A 4 -23.44 9.19 2.04
CA THR A 4 -22.54 9.35 3.19
C THR A 4 -21.27 8.53 2.99
N LEU A 5 -20.11 9.15 3.11
CA LEU A 5 -18.83 8.43 3.13
C LEU A 5 -18.57 7.87 4.54
N PRO A 6 -18.18 6.60 4.67
CA PRO A 6 -17.68 6.06 5.91
C PRO A 6 -16.45 6.84 6.39
N LYS A 7 -16.23 6.85 7.70
CA LYS A 7 -15.03 7.43 8.31
C LYS A 7 -14.12 6.31 8.79
N THR A 8 -12.82 6.56 8.77
CA THR A 8 -11.81 5.68 9.35
C THR A 8 -11.20 6.36 10.57
N SER A 9 -10.82 5.56 11.55
CA SER A 9 -10.06 6.00 12.73
C SER A 9 -8.85 5.10 12.94
N ALA A 10 -7.81 5.61 13.57
CA ALA A 10 -6.77 4.76 14.11
C ALA A 10 -7.32 3.96 15.30
N THR A 11 -6.84 2.74 15.46
CA THR A 11 -7.05 1.93 16.66
C THR A 11 -6.29 2.56 17.83
N ASN A 12 -6.86 2.60 19.02
CA ASN A 12 -6.19 3.14 20.20
C ASN A 12 -5.24 2.12 20.85
N MET A 13 -4.39 2.57 21.77
CA MET A 13 -3.41 1.74 22.46
C MET A 13 -4.06 0.55 23.19
N ALA A 14 -5.17 0.76 23.88
CA ALA A 14 -5.82 -0.29 24.67
C ALA A 14 -6.36 -1.42 23.77
N GLU A 15 -6.97 -1.07 22.64
CA GLU A 15 -7.45 -2.04 21.64
C GLU A 15 -6.27 -2.79 20.99
N HIS A 16 -5.15 -2.10 20.72
CA HIS A 16 -3.93 -2.77 20.24
C HIS A 16 -3.38 -3.72 21.29
N LEU A 17 -3.31 -3.31 22.56
CA LEU A 17 -2.80 -4.14 23.64
C LEU A 17 -3.62 -5.42 23.81
N GLU A 18 -4.95 -5.30 23.82
CA GLU A 18 -5.86 -6.47 23.91
C GLU A 18 -5.60 -7.44 22.75
N PHE A 19 -5.54 -6.91 21.52
CA PHE A 19 -5.29 -7.72 20.33
C PHE A 19 -3.90 -8.37 20.35
N LEU A 20 -2.84 -7.60 20.60
CA LEU A 20 -1.46 -8.08 20.57
C LEU A 20 -1.18 -9.07 21.68
N LYS A 21 -1.73 -8.87 22.90
CA LYS A 21 -1.63 -9.80 24.00
C LYS A 21 -2.20 -11.18 23.63
N LYS A 22 -3.38 -11.20 23.01
CA LYS A 22 -3.97 -12.45 22.53
C LYS A 22 -3.11 -13.15 21.48
N GLN A 23 -2.43 -12.42 20.61
CA GLN A 23 -1.53 -13.01 19.61
C GLN A 23 -0.25 -13.52 20.26
N SER A 24 0.32 -12.75 21.17
CA SER A 24 1.53 -13.05 21.94
C SER A 24 1.41 -14.34 22.76
N GLU A 25 0.24 -14.61 23.33
CA GLU A 25 -0.05 -15.85 24.08
C GLU A 25 -0.10 -17.10 23.19
N ASN A 26 -0.27 -16.95 21.88
CA ASN A 26 -0.47 -18.04 20.92
C ASN A 26 0.69 -18.23 19.93
N ALA A 27 1.78 -17.48 20.07
CA ALA A 27 2.94 -17.53 19.20
C ALA A 27 4.23 -17.32 19.99
N GLU A 28 5.33 -17.91 19.54
CA GLU A 28 6.66 -17.66 20.13
C GLU A 28 7.07 -16.21 19.93
N GLU A 29 6.86 -15.67 18.74
CA GLU A 29 7.12 -14.28 18.39
C GLU A 29 6.02 -13.73 17.47
N VAL A 30 5.75 -12.44 17.54
CA VAL A 30 4.71 -11.75 16.75
C VAL A 30 5.34 -10.57 16.01
N LEU A 31 5.24 -10.57 14.68
CA LEU A 31 5.51 -9.40 13.84
C LEU A 31 4.19 -8.72 13.47
N PHE A 32 4.03 -7.49 13.91
CA PHE A 32 2.82 -6.70 13.65
C PHE A 32 3.10 -5.53 12.68
N PHE A 33 2.56 -5.62 11.49
CA PHE A 33 2.74 -4.61 10.45
C PHE A 33 1.63 -3.55 10.50
N THR A 34 2.03 -2.29 10.47
CA THR A 34 1.10 -1.16 10.38
C THR A 34 1.22 -0.45 9.04
N ILE A 35 0.17 0.27 8.65
CA ILE A 35 0.27 1.32 7.64
C ILE A 35 1.28 2.38 8.11
N SER A 36 1.87 3.12 7.17
CA SER A 36 2.84 4.18 7.45
C SER A 36 2.42 5.10 8.60
N SER A 37 3.36 5.37 9.50
CA SER A 37 3.24 6.32 10.60
C SER A 37 2.93 7.75 10.12
N ASN A 38 3.31 8.12 8.89
CA ASN A 38 2.96 9.40 8.27
C ASN A 38 1.50 9.47 7.78
N MET A 39 0.79 8.33 7.72
CA MET A 39 -0.60 8.25 7.23
C MET A 39 -1.61 7.99 8.35
N SER A 40 -1.17 7.40 9.47
CA SER A 40 -2.05 7.02 10.58
C SER A 40 -1.27 6.97 11.90
N ALA A 41 -1.96 7.23 13.01
CA ALA A 41 -1.40 7.04 14.35
C ALA A 41 -1.29 5.56 14.77
N ASN A 42 -1.71 4.60 13.93
CA ASN A 42 -1.71 3.18 14.28
C ASN A 42 -0.34 2.65 14.69
N TYR A 43 0.73 3.05 14.00
CA TYR A 43 2.08 2.64 14.36
C TYR A 43 2.45 3.04 15.79
N HIS A 44 2.23 4.30 16.14
CA HIS A 44 2.58 4.80 17.48
C HIS A 44 1.74 4.13 18.58
N ALA A 45 0.43 3.97 18.34
CA ALA A 45 -0.45 3.29 19.30
C ALA A 45 -0.09 1.80 19.48
N ALA A 46 0.24 1.11 18.37
CA ALA A 46 0.68 -0.28 18.41
C ALA A 46 2.06 -0.44 19.08
N SER A 47 2.99 0.48 18.82
CA SER A 47 4.32 0.45 19.44
C SER A 47 4.24 0.63 20.96
N MET A 48 3.44 1.59 21.42
CA MET A 48 3.19 1.78 22.86
C MET A 48 2.54 0.54 23.50
N ALA A 49 1.63 -0.13 22.80
CA ALA A 49 1.02 -1.36 23.29
C ALA A 49 2.03 -2.53 23.35
N ALA A 50 2.93 -2.60 22.38
CA ALA A 50 3.94 -3.65 22.32
C ALA A 50 5.04 -3.51 23.40
N GLU A 51 5.25 -2.32 23.96
CA GLU A 51 6.17 -2.12 25.11
C GLU A 51 5.77 -2.93 26.36
N GLU A 52 4.50 -3.31 26.46
CA GLU A 52 3.98 -4.18 27.54
C GLU A 52 4.16 -5.69 27.26
N LEU A 53 4.75 -6.08 26.11
CA LEU A 53 4.83 -7.46 25.62
C LEU A 53 6.25 -7.79 25.16
N GLU A 54 6.81 -8.92 25.64
CA GLU A 54 8.21 -9.26 25.40
C GLU A 54 8.51 -9.80 24.01
N ASN A 55 7.49 -10.40 23.34
CA ASN A 55 7.67 -11.13 22.08
C ASN A 55 6.91 -10.49 20.89
N VAL A 56 6.59 -9.19 20.96
CA VAL A 56 5.87 -8.48 19.91
C VAL A 56 6.74 -7.39 19.28
N TYR A 57 6.93 -7.46 18.00
CA TYR A 57 7.73 -6.53 17.19
C TYR A 57 6.82 -5.77 16.22
N VAL A 58 6.74 -4.46 16.38
CA VAL A 58 5.90 -3.60 15.51
C VAL A 58 6.75 -3.02 14.38
N VAL A 59 6.24 -3.12 13.16
CA VAL A 59 6.87 -2.63 11.94
C VAL A 59 6.09 -1.45 11.38
N ASP A 60 6.73 -0.29 11.26
CA ASP A 60 6.25 0.80 10.39
C ASP A 60 6.59 0.44 8.94
N SER A 61 5.59 0.04 8.18
CA SER A 61 5.79 -0.34 6.79
C SER A 61 6.22 0.82 5.89
N GLN A 62 6.03 2.06 6.32
CA GLN A 62 6.15 3.26 5.47
C GLN A 62 5.36 3.14 4.14
N ASN A 63 4.34 2.32 4.16
CA ASN A 63 3.54 1.97 3.00
C ASN A 63 2.04 1.89 3.34
N LEU A 64 1.25 1.54 2.33
CA LEU A 64 -0.18 1.30 2.44
C LEU A 64 -0.60 0.09 1.60
N SER A 65 -1.80 -0.46 1.91
CA SER A 65 -2.43 -1.50 1.11
C SER A 65 -1.50 -2.70 0.85
N THR A 66 -1.43 -3.19 -0.38
CA THR A 66 -0.58 -4.31 -0.77
C THR A 66 0.91 -3.98 -0.86
N GLY A 67 1.31 -2.72 -0.69
CA GLY A 67 2.71 -2.37 -0.37
C GLY A 67 3.14 -2.93 0.99
N VAL A 68 2.24 -2.89 2.00
CA VAL A 68 2.44 -3.61 3.27
C VAL A 68 2.44 -5.14 3.01
N GLY A 69 1.57 -5.62 2.11
CA GLY A 69 1.51 -7.02 1.72
C GLY A 69 2.83 -7.58 1.18
N LEU A 70 3.56 -6.80 0.35
CA LEU A 70 4.89 -7.18 -0.14
C LEU A 70 5.91 -7.38 0.98
N LEU A 71 5.85 -6.55 2.02
CA LEU A 71 6.71 -6.69 3.20
C LEU A 71 6.32 -7.89 4.07
N ILE A 72 5.01 -8.14 4.21
CA ILE A 72 4.50 -9.31 4.97
C ILE A 72 4.90 -10.61 4.28
N ILE A 73 4.80 -10.70 2.95
CA ILE A 73 5.25 -11.87 2.20
C ILE A 73 6.75 -12.10 2.41
N ALA A 74 7.57 -11.05 2.27
CA ALA A 74 9.00 -11.16 2.52
C ALA A 74 9.34 -11.59 3.96
N ALA A 75 8.62 -11.08 4.95
CA ALA A 75 8.79 -11.50 6.35
C ALA A 75 8.40 -12.98 6.56
N ALA A 76 7.32 -13.43 5.93
CA ALA A 76 6.89 -14.83 6.00
C ALA A 76 7.94 -15.77 5.37
N GLU A 77 8.48 -15.42 4.20
CA GLU A 77 9.56 -16.16 3.54
C GLU A 77 10.83 -16.28 4.41
N MET A 78 11.19 -15.20 5.14
CA MET A 78 12.31 -15.21 6.09
C MET A 78 12.01 -16.08 7.32
N ALA A 79 10.78 -16.03 7.84
CA ALA A 79 10.36 -16.87 8.97
C ALA A 79 10.36 -18.36 8.61
N GLU A 80 9.92 -18.71 7.38
CA GLU A 80 9.99 -20.09 6.88
C GLU A 80 11.44 -20.60 6.75
N GLN A 81 12.42 -19.70 6.62
CA GLN A 81 13.84 -20.02 6.64
C GLN A 81 14.41 -20.11 8.06
N GLY A 82 13.59 -19.94 9.10
CA GLY A 82 13.96 -20.05 10.51
C GLY A 82 14.53 -18.77 11.12
N MET A 83 14.34 -17.62 10.47
CA MET A 83 14.80 -16.33 10.99
C MET A 83 13.90 -15.85 12.13
N GLY A 84 14.45 -15.32 13.22
CA GLY A 84 13.70 -14.76 14.34
C GLY A 84 13.09 -13.38 14.00
N ALA A 85 12.04 -13.01 14.73
CA ALA A 85 11.26 -11.81 14.44
C ALA A 85 12.06 -10.49 14.54
N ALA A 86 13.00 -10.42 15.48
CA ALA A 86 13.88 -9.24 15.61
C ALA A 86 14.73 -9.03 14.35
N GLU A 87 15.38 -10.10 13.86
CA GLU A 87 16.20 -10.04 12.65
C GLU A 87 15.36 -9.78 11.40
N ILE A 88 14.17 -10.40 11.30
CA ILE A 88 13.23 -10.12 10.21
C ILE A 88 12.85 -8.64 10.21
N LYS A 89 12.52 -8.07 11.37
CA LYS A 89 12.19 -6.65 11.48
C LYS A 89 13.31 -5.76 10.97
N GLU A 90 14.56 -6.02 11.30
CA GLU A 90 15.71 -5.25 10.80
C GLU A 90 15.80 -5.31 9.27
N LYS A 91 15.69 -6.52 8.68
CA LYS A 91 15.71 -6.70 7.21
C LYS A 91 14.54 -6.02 6.52
N ILE A 92 13.36 -6.04 7.13
CA ILE A 92 12.19 -5.32 6.62
C ILE A 92 12.38 -3.80 6.70
N ASP A 93 13.01 -3.31 7.78
CA ASP A 93 13.32 -1.88 7.93
C ASP A 93 14.31 -1.38 6.85
N GLU A 94 15.24 -2.23 6.39
CA GLU A 94 16.12 -1.95 5.25
C GLU A 94 15.39 -2.06 3.88
N MET A 95 14.41 -2.95 3.77
CA MET A 95 13.71 -3.25 2.51
C MET A 95 12.58 -2.27 2.20
N LYS A 96 11.94 -1.66 3.20
CA LYS A 96 10.70 -0.90 3.01
C LYS A 96 10.84 0.29 2.06
N SER A 97 12.03 0.91 1.94
CA SER A 97 12.32 1.96 0.96
C SER A 97 12.24 1.46 -0.49
N LYS A 98 12.52 0.17 -0.71
CA LYS A 98 12.52 -0.48 -2.02
C LYS A 98 11.13 -0.96 -2.48
N VAL A 99 10.12 -0.82 -1.64
CA VAL A 99 8.74 -1.12 -2.02
C VAL A 99 8.17 0.03 -2.83
N ASN A 100 7.99 -0.22 -4.12
CA ASN A 100 7.54 0.75 -5.09
C ASN A 100 6.02 0.69 -5.23
N VAL A 101 5.34 1.75 -4.78
CA VAL A 101 3.88 1.87 -4.78
C VAL A 101 3.46 3.08 -5.57
N ALA A 102 2.67 2.85 -6.63
CA ALA A 102 1.99 3.91 -7.35
C ALA A 102 0.59 3.47 -7.77
N PHE A 103 -0.33 4.41 -7.80
CA PHE A 103 -1.71 4.18 -8.22
C PHE A 103 -2.32 5.42 -8.85
N VAL A 104 -3.20 5.20 -9.82
CA VAL A 104 -3.98 6.26 -10.45
C VAL A 104 -5.36 6.29 -9.82
N ILE A 105 -5.83 7.48 -9.48
CA ILE A 105 -7.18 7.70 -8.94
C ILE A 105 -8.04 8.48 -9.92
N ASP A 106 -9.33 8.17 -9.93
CA ASP A 106 -10.30 8.84 -10.80
C ASP A 106 -10.65 10.24 -10.28
N SER A 107 -10.67 10.42 -8.96
CA SER A 107 -11.00 11.69 -8.30
C SER A 107 -10.22 11.88 -7.00
N LEU A 108 -9.72 13.08 -6.76
CA LEU A 108 -9.11 13.49 -5.48
C LEU A 108 -10.13 13.73 -4.36
N GLU A 109 -11.41 13.76 -4.68
CA GLU A 109 -12.48 14.06 -3.73
C GLU A 109 -12.42 13.19 -2.47
N TYR A 110 -12.16 11.90 -2.64
CA TYR A 110 -12.11 10.94 -1.54
C TYR A 110 -10.91 11.16 -0.62
N LEU A 111 -9.73 11.41 -1.18
CA LEU A 111 -8.53 11.75 -0.40
C LEU A 111 -8.71 13.06 0.36
N TYR A 112 -9.35 14.06 -0.27
CA TYR A 112 -9.67 15.33 0.37
C TYR A 112 -10.65 15.15 1.53
N LYS A 113 -11.79 14.50 1.30
CA LYS A 113 -12.80 14.22 2.33
C LYS A 113 -12.27 13.34 3.45
N GLY A 114 -11.32 12.46 3.13
CA GLY A 114 -10.64 11.60 4.11
C GLY A 114 -9.53 12.28 4.91
N GLY A 115 -9.21 13.55 4.62
CA GLY A 115 -8.15 14.30 5.31
C GLY A 115 -6.72 13.82 5.02
N ARG A 116 -6.50 12.99 3.98
CA ARG A 116 -5.18 12.49 3.55
C ARG A 116 -4.66 13.20 2.30
N CYS A 117 -5.13 14.42 2.09
CA CYS A 117 -4.80 15.26 0.93
C CYS A 117 -3.73 16.32 1.22
N SER A 118 -3.17 16.38 2.43
CA SER A 118 -2.23 17.47 2.82
C SER A 118 -0.99 17.53 1.91
N ALA A 119 -0.44 16.38 1.52
CA ALA A 119 0.66 16.30 0.55
C ALA A 119 0.24 16.62 -0.89
N LEU A 120 -1.07 16.73 -1.16
CA LEU A 120 -1.66 16.96 -2.47
C LEU A 120 -2.23 18.39 -2.59
N ALA A 121 -2.20 19.18 -1.52
CA ALA A 121 -2.74 20.54 -1.46
C ALA A 121 -2.08 21.50 -2.47
N ALA A 122 -0.88 21.21 -2.92
CA ALA A 122 -0.15 21.98 -3.95
C ALA A 122 -0.79 21.86 -5.36
N LEU A 123 -1.84 21.08 -5.56
CA LEU A 123 -2.40 20.82 -6.89
C LEU A 123 -3.35 21.91 -7.42
N GLY A 124 -3.84 22.82 -6.56
CA GLY A 124 -4.71 23.95 -6.97
C GLY A 124 -6.14 23.54 -7.41
N ALA A 125 -6.98 24.50 -7.73
CA ALA A 125 -8.43 24.33 -7.97
C ALA A 125 -8.82 23.64 -9.30
N ASN A 126 -7.91 23.45 -10.24
CA ASN A 126 -8.21 22.93 -11.60
C ASN A 126 -8.23 21.40 -11.73
N LEU A 127 -8.56 20.68 -10.66
CA LEU A 127 -8.38 19.23 -10.52
C LEU A 127 -9.50 18.36 -11.09
N LEU A 128 -10.66 18.93 -11.40
CA LEU A 128 -11.89 18.18 -11.76
C LEU A 128 -11.79 17.30 -13.01
N LYS A 129 -10.77 17.52 -13.86
CA LYS A 129 -10.56 16.74 -15.10
C LYS A 129 -9.25 15.97 -15.15
N LEU A 130 -8.49 15.98 -14.05
CA LEU A 130 -7.19 15.29 -13.96
C LEU A 130 -7.35 13.95 -13.24
N LYS A 131 -6.59 12.95 -13.71
CA LYS A 131 -6.42 11.67 -13.08
C LYS A 131 -4.99 11.60 -12.54
N PRO A 132 -4.77 11.92 -11.27
CA PRO A 132 -3.43 11.94 -10.72
C PRO A 132 -2.91 10.52 -10.46
N CYS A 133 -1.63 10.34 -10.75
CA CYS A 133 -0.84 9.24 -10.23
C CYS A 133 -0.28 9.65 -8.87
N ILE A 134 -0.55 8.85 -7.87
CA ILE A 134 -0.04 8.99 -6.51
C ILE A 134 1.07 7.96 -6.31
N GLU A 135 2.19 8.41 -5.77
CA GLU A 135 3.28 7.54 -5.32
C GLU A 135 3.45 7.62 -3.81
N VAL A 136 3.94 6.53 -3.23
CA VAL A 136 4.39 6.51 -1.83
C VAL A 136 5.91 6.57 -1.81
N LYS A 137 6.44 7.60 -1.16
CA LYS A 137 7.88 7.78 -0.93
C LYS A 137 8.13 8.18 0.51
N ASN A 138 9.05 7.50 1.17
CA ASN A 138 9.40 7.75 2.58
C ASN A 138 8.16 7.81 3.49
N GLY A 139 7.26 6.86 3.32
CA GLY A 139 6.04 6.76 4.11
C GLY A 139 4.95 7.79 3.78
N SER A 140 5.13 8.66 2.80
CA SER A 140 4.18 9.73 2.47
C SER A 140 3.66 9.62 1.04
N MET A 141 2.39 9.99 0.84
CA MET A 141 1.78 10.06 -0.49
C MET A 141 2.12 11.38 -1.18
N GLY A 142 2.49 11.32 -2.45
CA GLY A 142 2.71 12.50 -3.30
C GLY A 142 2.14 12.29 -4.70
N VAL A 143 1.85 13.40 -5.42
CA VAL A 143 1.49 13.32 -6.84
C VAL A 143 2.76 13.29 -7.67
N SER A 144 2.98 12.18 -8.39
CA SER A 144 4.12 12.05 -9.30
C SER A 144 3.79 12.51 -10.72
N LYS A 145 2.56 12.24 -11.18
CA LYS A 145 2.13 12.59 -12.53
C LYS A 145 0.64 12.94 -12.58
N LYS A 146 0.24 13.70 -13.59
CA LYS A 146 -1.15 14.09 -13.85
C LYS A 146 -1.52 13.65 -15.25
N TYR A 147 -2.52 12.79 -15.36
CA TYR A 147 -3.06 12.34 -16.65
C TYR A 147 -4.36 13.07 -16.99
N ARG A 148 -4.69 13.08 -18.29
CA ARG A 148 -5.97 13.58 -18.82
C ARG A 148 -6.53 12.60 -19.84
N GLY A 149 -7.85 12.41 -19.85
CA GLY A 149 -8.52 11.58 -20.83
C GLY A 149 -9.29 10.41 -20.25
N ASN A 150 -9.54 9.40 -21.07
CA ASN A 150 -10.26 8.19 -20.69
C ASN A 150 -9.46 7.37 -19.69
N PHE A 151 -10.10 6.93 -18.62
CA PHE A 151 -9.43 6.26 -17.49
C PHE A 151 -8.76 4.93 -17.90
N ALA A 152 -9.42 4.12 -18.74
CA ALA A 152 -8.84 2.86 -19.21
C ALA A 152 -7.55 3.09 -20.03
N ASN A 153 -7.53 4.10 -20.92
CA ASN A 153 -6.34 4.44 -21.70
C ASN A 153 -5.21 5.00 -20.81
N ILE A 154 -5.56 5.77 -19.79
CA ILE A 154 -4.61 6.29 -18.81
C ILE A 154 -3.95 5.13 -18.06
N LEU A 155 -4.72 4.13 -17.63
CA LEU A 155 -4.16 2.97 -16.92
C LEU A 155 -3.21 2.15 -17.81
N LYS A 156 -3.51 2.00 -19.09
CA LYS A 156 -2.59 1.34 -20.04
C LYS A 156 -1.27 2.12 -20.18
N THR A 157 -1.34 3.45 -20.27
CA THR A 157 -0.15 4.31 -20.33
C THR A 157 0.64 4.25 -19.02
N PHE A 158 -0.05 4.42 -17.89
CA PHE A 158 0.53 4.31 -16.54
C PHE A 158 1.26 2.97 -16.36
N SER A 159 0.63 1.86 -16.72
CA SER A 159 1.22 0.52 -16.57
C SER A 159 2.53 0.38 -17.33
N LYS A 160 2.58 0.82 -18.59
CA LYS A 160 3.80 0.78 -19.41
C LYS A 160 4.90 1.68 -18.85
N GLU A 161 4.55 2.90 -18.45
CA GLU A 161 5.51 3.84 -17.84
C GLU A 161 6.05 3.29 -16.52
N ARG A 162 5.16 2.70 -15.71
CA ARG A 162 5.51 2.16 -14.40
C ARG A 162 6.47 0.97 -14.48
N LEU A 163 6.37 0.19 -15.54
CA LEU A 163 7.15 -1.02 -15.78
C LEU A 163 8.33 -0.79 -16.75
N ALA A 164 8.64 0.48 -17.09
CA ALA A 164 9.66 0.77 -18.10
C ALA A 164 11.08 0.36 -17.67
N ASP A 165 11.42 0.52 -16.38
CA ASP A 165 12.72 0.13 -15.82
C ASP A 165 12.69 -1.34 -15.35
N LYS A 166 12.55 -2.26 -16.32
CA LYS A 166 12.37 -3.69 -16.07
C LYS A 166 13.52 -4.32 -15.29
N ASP A 167 14.73 -3.85 -15.52
CA ASP A 167 15.93 -4.39 -14.89
C ASP A 167 16.00 -4.11 -13.39
N ASN A 168 15.33 -3.07 -12.92
CA ASN A 168 15.24 -2.71 -11.52
C ASN A 168 14.07 -3.37 -10.79
N ILE A 169 13.13 -4.01 -11.49
CA ILE A 169 11.96 -4.64 -10.89
C ILE A 169 12.31 -6.04 -10.37
N ILE A 170 11.95 -6.32 -9.12
CA ILE A 170 11.94 -7.67 -8.56
C ILE A 170 10.58 -8.29 -8.89
N THR A 171 10.60 -9.35 -9.69
CA THR A 171 9.40 -9.93 -10.29
C THR A 171 8.82 -11.11 -9.49
N ASP A 172 9.36 -11.41 -8.30
CA ASP A 172 8.87 -12.54 -7.50
C ASP A 172 7.39 -12.38 -7.14
N HIS A 173 7.03 -11.22 -6.59
CA HIS A 173 5.66 -10.87 -6.27
C HIS A 173 5.32 -9.49 -6.81
N VAL A 174 4.29 -9.40 -7.65
CA VAL A 174 3.77 -8.14 -8.18
C VAL A 174 2.28 -8.05 -7.89
N PHE A 175 1.82 -6.91 -7.40
CA PHE A 175 0.40 -6.68 -7.15
C PHE A 175 -0.21 -5.72 -8.18
N VAL A 176 -1.38 -6.09 -8.68
CA VAL A 176 -2.35 -5.19 -9.29
C VAL A 176 -3.52 -5.05 -8.33
N THR A 177 -3.60 -3.91 -7.66
CA THR A 177 -4.61 -3.66 -6.62
C THR A 177 -5.57 -2.57 -7.08
N HIS A 178 -6.89 -2.84 -7.00
CA HIS A 178 -7.88 -1.90 -7.46
C HIS A 178 -9.02 -1.67 -6.46
N ALA A 179 -9.67 -0.50 -6.53
CA ALA A 179 -10.89 -0.17 -5.79
C ALA A 179 -12.04 0.08 -6.77
N GLY A 180 -12.82 -0.96 -7.04
CA GLY A 180 -14.05 -0.88 -7.83
C GLY A 180 -13.85 -0.49 -9.29
N CYS A 181 -12.74 -0.86 -9.91
CA CYS A 181 -12.57 -0.83 -11.36
C CYS A 181 -13.37 -1.97 -12.02
N ASP A 182 -13.80 -1.76 -13.25
CA ASP A 182 -14.45 -2.79 -14.04
C ASP A 182 -13.43 -3.88 -14.43
N ASP A 183 -13.88 -5.12 -14.49
CA ASP A 183 -13.01 -6.29 -14.72
C ASP A 183 -12.27 -6.21 -16.06
N GLU A 184 -12.88 -5.66 -17.11
CA GLU A 184 -12.23 -5.45 -18.41
C GLU A 184 -11.01 -4.54 -18.28
N ILE A 185 -11.13 -3.48 -17.49
CA ILE A 185 -10.02 -2.54 -17.22
C ILE A 185 -8.91 -3.23 -16.45
N VAL A 186 -9.27 -3.94 -15.38
CA VAL A 186 -8.30 -4.69 -14.57
C VAL A 186 -7.56 -5.72 -15.41
N ASN A 187 -8.28 -6.52 -16.18
CA ASN A 187 -7.70 -7.53 -17.06
C ASN A 187 -6.74 -6.93 -18.10
N SER A 188 -7.08 -5.75 -18.65
CA SER A 188 -6.19 -5.06 -19.60
C SER A 188 -4.85 -4.66 -18.97
N VAL A 189 -4.85 -4.26 -17.70
CA VAL A 189 -3.62 -3.93 -16.95
C VAL A 189 -2.84 -5.21 -16.61
N VAL A 190 -3.53 -6.25 -16.18
CA VAL A 190 -2.94 -7.57 -15.90
C VAL A 190 -2.16 -8.11 -17.10
N GLU A 191 -2.77 -8.04 -18.30
CA GLU A 191 -2.10 -8.48 -19.52
C GLU A 191 -0.86 -7.63 -19.85
N ILE A 192 -0.89 -6.32 -19.62
CA ILE A 192 0.30 -5.47 -19.79
C ILE A 192 1.39 -5.89 -18.80
N VAL A 193 1.06 -6.12 -17.52
CA VAL A 193 2.03 -6.54 -16.51
C VAL A 193 2.69 -7.85 -16.91
N LYS A 194 1.91 -8.85 -17.33
CA LYS A 194 2.43 -10.14 -17.81
C LYS A 194 3.34 -9.98 -19.02
N GLN A 195 2.95 -9.16 -20.00
CA GLN A 195 3.74 -8.95 -21.22
C GLN A 195 5.04 -8.20 -20.95
N GLU A 196 5.01 -7.20 -20.06
CA GLU A 196 6.17 -6.34 -19.81
C GLU A 196 7.23 -6.98 -18.91
N ILE A 197 6.83 -7.68 -17.84
CA ILE A 197 7.78 -8.17 -16.83
C ILE A 197 7.61 -9.65 -16.45
N ASN A 198 6.55 -10.32 -16.92
CA ASN A 198 6.27 -11.74 -16.66
C ASN A 198 6.56 -12.16 -15.20
N PRO A 199 5.86 -11.61 -14.20
CA PRO A 199 6.15 -11.87 -12.79
C PRO A 199 5.95 -13.35 -12.45
N LYS A 200 6.75 -13.86 -11.49
CA LYS A 200 6.58 -15.24 -10.99
C LYS A 200 5.21 -15.42 -10.36
N GLU A 201 4.83 -14.48 -9.52
CA GLU A 201 3.50 -14.41 -8.91
C GLU A 201 2.86 -13.04 -9.14
N LEU A 202 1.72 -13.05 -9.81
CA LEU A 202 0.89 -11.86 -10.04
C LEU A 202 -0.37 -11.94 -9.19
N HIS A 203 -0.44 -11.06 -8.20
CA HIS A 203 -1.58 -10.96 -7.29
C HIS A 203 -2.53 -9.86 -7.76
N VAL A 204 -3.74 -10.26 -8.17
CA VAL A 204 -4.82 -9.31 -8.50
C VAL A 204 -5.73 -9.21 -7.29
N THR A 205 -5.78 -8.02 -6.66
CA THR A 205 -6.49 -7.85 -5.40
C THR A 205 -7.45 -6.67 -5.44
N ARG A 206 -8.52 -6.77 -4.66
CA ARG A 206 -9.44 -5.67 -4.40
C ARG A 206 -9.11 -5.01 -3.08
N ALA A 207 -8.92 -3.70 -3.09
CA ALA A 207 -8.64 -2.92 -1.89
C ALA A 207 -9.77 -3.04 -0.86
N GLY A 208 -9.41 -3.22 0.40
CA GLY A 208 -10.35 -3.25 1.51
C GLY A 208 -11.05 -1.91 1.75
N ALA A 209 -12.04 -1.90 2.65
CA ALA A 209 -12.88 -0.73 2.92
C ALA A 209 -12.08 0.50 3.32
N THR A 210 -11.09 0.36 4.19
CA THR A 210 -10.24 1.47 4.67
C THR A 210 -9.55 2.20 3.51
N ILE A 211 -8.93 1.46 2.59
CA ILE A 211 -8.27 2.05 1.42
C ILE A 211 -9.30 2.64 0.46
N SER A 212 -10.40 1.91 0.18
CA SER A 212 -11.43 2.33 -0.77
C SER A 212 -12.13 3.62 -0.35
N VAL A 213 -12.33 3.86 0.94
CA VAL A 213 -12.92 5.11 1.48
C VAL A 213 -12.05 6.32 1.16
N HIS A 214 -10.73 6.19 1.19
CA HIS A 214 -9.80 7.27 0.90
C HIS A 214 -9.44 7.42 -0.56
N CYS A 215 -9.36 6.33 -1.32
CA CYS A 215 -8.97 6.37 -2.74
C CYS A 215 -10.17 6.51 -3.69
N GLY A 216 -11.35 6.02 -3.27
CA GLY A 216 -12.57 6.02 -4.08
C GLY A 216 -12.60 4.89 -5.12
N ARG A 217 -13.74 4.82 -5.83
CA ARG A 217 -13.89 3.92 -6.98
C ARG A 217 -12.97 4.35 -8.12
N ASN A 218 -12.70 3.40 -9.01
CA ASN A 218 -11.81 3.61 -10.15
C ASN A 218 -10.42 4.07 -9.68
N THR A 219 -9.85 3.31 -8.75
CA THR A 219 -8.44 3.43 -8.34
C THR A 219 -7.76 2.12 -8.70
N LEU A 220 -6.59 2.20 -9.34
CA LEU A 220 -5.78 1.03 -9.65
C LEU A 220 -4.31 1.36 -9.48
N GLY A 221 -3.59 0.48 -8.80
CA GLY A 221 -2.15 0.56 -8.57
C GLY A 221 -1.42 -0.69 -9.02
N ILE A 222 -0.14 -0.51 -9.34
CA ILE A 222 0.84 -1.57 -9.58
C ILE A 222 1.93 -1.41 -8.53
N LEU A 223 2.18 -2.49 -7.78
CA LEU A 223 3.07 -2.49 -6.63
C LEU A 223 4.07 -3.65 -6.77
N PHE A 224 5.33 -3.36 -6.53
CA PHE A 224 6.41 -4.34 -6.62
C PHE A 224 7.60 -3.90 -5.76
N LYS A 225 8.59 -4.79 -5.56
CA LYS A 225 9.87 -4.45 -4.97
C LYS A 225 10.87 -4.05 -6.05
N GLN A 226 11.78 -3.12 -5.74
CA GLN A 226 12.90 -2.72 -6.59
C GLN A 226 14.23 -3.24 -6.02
N LYS A 227 15.23 -3.38 -6.90
CA LYS A 227 16.59 -3.75 -6.51
C LYS A 227 17.33 -2.59 -5.84
N THR A 228 17.05 -1.38 -6.30
CA THR A 228 17.62 -0.13 -5.81
C THR A 228 16.53 0.83 -5.36
N ASP A 229 16.88 1.80 -4.53
CA ASP A 229 15.97 2.83 -4.02
C ASP A 229 15.57 3.86 -5.10
#